data_4a1f834d573249c793f800e58e2f3c65
#
_entry.id   4a1f834d573249c793f800e58e2f3c65
#
_cell.length_a   1.000
_cell.length_b   1.000
_cell.length_c   1.000
_cell.angle_alpha   90.00
_cell.angle_beta   90.00
_cell.angle_gamma   90.00
#
_symmetry.space_group_name_H-M   'P 1'
#
loop_
_entity.id
_entity.type
_entity.pdbx_description
1 polymer ?
#
loop_
_entity_poly.entity_id
_entity_poly.type
_entity_poly.pdbx_seq_one_letter_code
_entity_poly.pdbx_strand_id
1 'polypeptide(L)'
;MPEPVFDKKEQLATIQGLLLDGEGVDAVFDCKGAGTGFIGITSKRVIYFDKAFMSNKKVISSLPYSRIASIATEGETGFFGGTSKLFLTTLGGSHIEFDFRGADKAKLAHTMVLTHLLAREETR
;
A
#
# COMPACT_ATOMS: atom_id res chain seq x y z
N MET A 1 15.31 12.71 7.00
CA MET A 1 14.16 11.94 6.51
C MET A 1 14.63 10.94 5.48
N PRO A 2 14.33 9.66 5.66
CA PRO A 2 14.68 8.70 4.63
C PRO A 2 13.89 8.96 3.37
N GLU A 3 14.50 8.72 2.25
CA GLU A 3 13.81 8.87 0.98
C GLU A 3 12.81 7.74 0.79
N PRO A 4 11.69 8.01 0.13
CA PRO A 4 10.71 6.96 -0.12
C PRO A 4 11.25 5.88 -1.06
N VAL A 5 10.85 4.65 -0.82
CA VAL A 5 11.11 3.54 -1.71
C VAL A 5 10.00 3.52 -2.75
N PHE A 6 10.34 3.36 -4.02
CA PHE A 6 9.30 3.35 -5.05
C PHE A 6 9.70 2.53 -6.26
N ASP A 7 8.69 2.05 -6.98
CA ASP A 7 8.89 1.29 -8.21
C ASP A 7 8.87 2.19 -9.45
N LYS A 8 7.94 3.15 -9.48
CA LYS A 8 7.77 4.04 -10.63
C LYS A 8 7.69 5.50 -10.21
N LYS A 9 8.48 6.35 -10.86
CA LYS A 9 8.53 7.78 -10.53
C LYS A 9 7.18 8.48 -10.67
N GLU A 10 6.44 8.16 -11.71
CA GLU A 10 5.15 8.81 -11.97
C GLU A 10 4.12 8.44 -10.91
N GLN A 11 4.20 7.23 -10.36
CA GLN A 11 3.31 6.83 -9.28
C GLN A 11 3.70 7.52 -7.98
N LEU A 12 5.00 7.65 -7.72
CA LEU A 12 5.48 8.40 -6.57
C LEU A 12 5.01 9.86 -6.64
N ALA A 13 5.17 10.49 -7.81
CA ALA A 13 4.74 11.88 -7.99
C ALA A 13 3.24 12.04 -7.75
N THR A 14 2.45 11.07 -8.20
CA THR A 14 1.00 11.09 -7.99
C THR A 14 0.66 11.06 -6.50
N ILE A 15 1.30 10.17 -5.75
CA ILE A 15 1.08 10.08 -4.30
C ILE A 15 1.53 11.38 -3.62
N GLN A 16 2.69 11.90 -4.00
CA GLN A 16 3.20 13.15 -3.41
C GLN A 16 2.24 14.32 -3.61
N GLY A 17 1.56 14.34 -4.75
CA GLY A 17 0.56 15.38 -5.05
C GLY A 17 -0.71 15.28 -4.20
N LEU A 18 -0.92 14.18 -3.52
CA LEU A 18 -2.10 13.95 -2.69
C LEU A 18 -1.85 14.16 -1.20
N LEU A 19 -0.60 14.40 -0.82
CA LEU A 19 -0.23 14.48 0.59
C LEU A 19 -0.84 15.69 1.28
N LEU A 20 -1.23 15.48 2.53
CA LEU A 20 -1.69 16.55 3.41
C LEU A 20 -0.49 17.18 4.12
N ASP A 21 -0.71 18.32 4.74
CA ASP A 21 0.35 18.98 5.53
C ASP A 21 0.87 18.03 6.61
N GLY A 22 2.17 17.90 6.68
CA GLY A 22 2.82 17.04 7.67
C GLY A 22 2.81 15.56 7.32
N GLU A 23 2.28 15.19 6.17
CA GLU A 23 2.25 13.79 5.75
C GLU A 23 3.47 13.47 4.87
N GLY A 24 4.17 12.39 5.18
CA GLY A 24 5.31 11.93 4.41
C GLY A 24 5.06 10.57 3.78
N VAL A 25 5.74 10.30 2.67
CA VAL A 25 5.64 9.02 1.96
C VAL A 25 6.77 8.10 2.39
N ASP A 26 6.43 6.86 2.77
CA ASP A 26 7.43 5.83 3.04
C ASP A 26 7.73 5.03 1.77
N ALA A 27 6.69 4.66 1.04
CA ALA A 27 6.87 3.82 -0.15
C ALA A 27 5.70 3.96 -1.11
N VAL A 28 5.97 3.68 -2.39
CA VAL A 28 4.94 3.57 -3.42
C VAL A 28 5.28 2.36 -4.27
N PHE A 29 4.43 1.34 -4.21
CA PHE A 29 4.65 0.09 -4.92
C PHE A 29 3.64 -0.13 -6.03
N ASP A 30 4.14 -0.54 -7.19
CA ASP A 30 3.31 -0.91 -8.32
C ASP A 30 2.66 -2.27 -8.06
N CYS A 31 1.40 -2.40 -8.41
CA CYS A 31 0.67 -3.65 -8.27
C CYS A 31 0.42 -4.26 -9.64
N LYS A 32 0.46 -5.57 -9.71
CA LYS A 32 0.14 -6.30 -10.93
C LYS A 32 -1.29 -6.80 -10.86
N GLY A 33 -1.81 -7.21 -12.00
CA GLY A 33 -3.17 -7.76 -12.07
C GLY A 33 -4.21 -6.71 -12.37
N ALA A 34 -5.47 -7.11 -12.31
CA ALA A 34 -6.60 -6.29 -12.74
C ALA A 34 -7.21 -5.44 -11.62
N GLY A 35 -6.87 -5.69 -10.37
CA GLY A 35 -7.49 -5.02 -9.24
C GLY A 35 -6.88 -3.68 -8.92
N THR A 36 -5.86 -3.68 -8.07
CA THR A 36 -5.22 -2.47 -7.60
C THR A 36 -4.08 -2.05 -8.52
N GLY A 37 -4.05 -0.77 -8.89
CA GLY A 37 -2.99 -0.23 -9.76
C GLY A 37 -1.67 0.01 -9.05
N PHE A 38 -1.72 0.71 -7.92
CA PHE A 38 -0.54 0.91 -7.08
C PHE A 38 -0.98 1.37 -5.68
N ILE A 39 -0.05 1.29 -4.75
CA ILE A 39 -0.30 1.61 -3.35
C ILE A 39 0.78 2.57 -2.85
N GLY A 40 0.35 3.59 -2.11
CA GLY A 40 1.25 4.50 -1.39
C GLY A 40 1.08 4.30 0.10
N ILE A 41 2.21 4.17 0.79
CA ILE A 41 2.22 4.03 2.24
C ILE A 41 2.77 5.33 2.80
N THR A 42 1.96 6.04 3.57
CA THR A 42 2.33 7.35 4.12
C THR A 42 2.36 7.29 5.65
N SER A 43 2.75 8.40 6.25
CA SER A 43 2.76 8.51 7.72
C SER A 43 1.36 8.53 8.32
N LYS A 44 0.31 8.72 7.52
CA LYS A 44 -1.06 8.87 8.02
C LYS A 44 -2.04 7.81 7.52
N ARG A 45 -1.78 7.23 6.35
CA ARG A 45 -2.76 6.36 5.69
C ARG A 45 -2.11 5.51 4.62
N VAL A 46 -2.88 4.55 4.13
CA VAL A 46 -2.56 3.82 2.90
C VAL A 46 -3.43 4.45 1.80
N ILE A 47 -2.80 4.83 0.70
CA ILE A 47 -3.51 5.37 -0.47
C ILE A 47 -3.38 4.35 -1.58
N TYR A 48 -4.47 3.98 -2.22
CA TYR A 48 -4.38 3.05 -3.33
C TYR A 48 -5.30 3.43 -4.47
N PHE A 49 -4.90 2.99 -5.66
CA PHE A 49 -5.61 3.27 -6.90
C PHE A 49 -6.22 1.98 -7.41
N ASP A 50 -7.53 1.96 -7.52
CA ASP A 50 -8.22 0.84 -8.14
C ASP A 50 -8.17 1.01 -9.66
N LYS A 51 -7.89 -0.08 -10.36
CA LYS A 51 -8.05 -0.09 -11.80
C LYS A 51 -9.53 -0.29 -12.06
N ALA A 52 -10.19 0.77 -12.48
CA ALA A 52 -11.61 0.66 -12.82
C ALA A 52 -11.75 -0.16 -14.09
N PHE A 53 -12.53 -1.22 -14.01
CA PHE A 53 -12.83 -2.02 -15.18
C PHE A 53 -13.56 -1.18 -16.21
N MET A 54 -13.11 -1.22 -17.44
CA MET A 54 -13.84 -0.71 -18.59
C MET A 54 -14.19 0.77 -18.59
N SER A 55 -13.50 1.57 -17.78
CA SER A 55 -13.70 3.01 -17.82
C SER A 55 -12.38 3.73 -17.67
N ASN A 56 -12.34 4.97 -18.16
CA ASN A 56 -11.18 5.83 -17.99
C ASN A 56 -11.14 6.47 -16.61
N LYS A 57 -12.04 6.08 -15.74
CA LYS A 57 -12.11 6.64 -14.40
C LYS A 57 -11.14 5.93 -13.48
N LYS A 58 -10.39 6.71 -12.73
CA LYS A 58 -9.48 6.20 -11.70
C LYS A 58 -10.11 6.46 -10.35
N VAL A 59 -10.19 5.42 -9.53
CA VAL A 59 -10.69 5.55 -8.17
C VAL A 59 -9.51 5.58 -7.23
N ILE A 60 -9.41 6.64 -6.46
CA ILE A 60 -8.36 6.82 -5.44
C ILE A 60 -9.01 6.59 -4.09
N SER A 61 -8.47 5.66 -3.32
CA SER A 61 -8.99 5.36 -1.99
C SER A 61 -7.94 5.65 -0.94
N SER A 62 -8.38 6.16 0.19
CA SER A 62 -7.52 6.39 1.34
C SER A 62 -8.03 5.55 2.50
N LEU A 63 -7.12 4.82 3.12
CA LEU A 63 -7.43 3.97 4.26
C LEU A 63 -6.58 4.40 5.45
N PRO A 64 -7.16 5.17 6.38
CA PRO A 64 -6.42 5.57 7.58
C PRO A 64 -6.03 4.34 8.40
N TYR A 65 -4.89 4.41 9.08
CA TYR A 65 -4.42 3.27 9.88
C TYR A 65 -5.40 2.85 10.95
N SER A 66 -6.17 3.80 11.50
CA SER A 66 -7.20 3.50 12.50
C SER A 66 -8.34 2.62 11.98
N ARG A 67 -8.44 2.46 10.68
CA ARG A 67 -9.50 1.63 10.06
C ARG A 67 -9.01 0.26 9.64
N ILE A 68 -7.75 -0.05 9.86
CA ILE A 68 -7.18 -1.36 9.51
C ILE A 68 -7.31 -2.29 10.72
N ALA A 69 -7.98 -3.40 10.53
CA ALA A 69 -8.18 -4.40 11.59
C ALA A 69 -7.08 -5.44 11.60
N SER A 70 -6.61 -5.86 10.43
CA SER A 70 -5.54 -6.86 10.35
C SER A 70 -4.77 -6.74 9.03
N ILE A 71 -3.56 -7.29 9.06
CA ILE A 71 -2.64 -7.29 7.93
C ILE A 71 -2.12 -8.71 7.75
N ALA A 72 -2.08 -9.19 6.52
CA ALA A 72 -1.51 -10.48 6.21
C ALA A 72 -0.65 -10.39 4.96
N THR A 73 0.36 -11.23 4.87
CA THR A 73 1.20 -11.30 3.68
C THR A 73 1.30 -12.74 3.21
N GLU A 74 1.39 -12.89 1.89
CA GLU A 74 1.63 -14.18 1.26
C GLU A 74 2.78 -13.98 0.29
N GLY A 75 3.81 -14.80 0.40
CA GLY A 75 4.96 -14.75 -0.49
C GLY A 75 5.14 -16.06 -1.20
N GLU A 76 5.48 -16.00 -2.48
CA GLU A 76 5.85 -17.17 -3.24
C GLU A 76 7.35 -17.14 -3.48
N THR A 77 8.03 -18.21 -3.09
CA THR A 77 9.45 -18.37 -3.37
C THR A 77 9.59 -19.04 -4.71
N GLY A 78 10.03 -18.30 -5.72
CA GLY A 78 10.27 -18.83 -7.04
C GLY A 78 11.70 -18.56 -7.47
N PHE A 79 12.17 -19.33 -8.45
CA PHE A 79 13.53 -19.16 -8.98
C PHE A 79 13.70 -17.86 -9.76
N PHE A 80 12.62 -17.24 -10.19
CA PHE A 80 12.69 -16.08 -11.08
C PHE A 80 11.85 -14.94 -10.54
N GLY A 81 12.32 -14.33 -9.46
CA GLY A 81 11.67 -13.16 -8.91
C GLY A 81 10.22 -13.41 -8.56
N GLY A 82 9.98 -14.02 -7.44
CA GLY A 82 8.64 -14.36 -7.01
C GLY A 82 7.71 -13.17 -6.92
N THR A 83 6.46 -13.46 -6.64
CA THR A 83 5.43 -12.46 -6.39
C THR A 83 5.07 -12.51 -4.91
N SER A 84 4.46 -11.46 -4.42
CA SER A 84 3.99 -11.42 -3.05
C SER A 84 2.68 -10.67 -2.98
N LYS A 85 1.88 -10.96 -1.96
CA LYS A 85 0.58 -10.34 -1.76
C LYS A 85 0.47 -9.75 -0.36
N LEU A 86 -0.16 -8.60 -0.28
CA LEU A 86 -0.52 -7.97 0.98
C LEU A 86 -2.03 -7.94 1.06
N PHE A 87 -2.56 -8.33 2.21
CA PHE A 87 -3.99 -8.30 2.47
C PHE A 87 -4.25 -7.37 3.64
N LEU A 88 -5.13 -6.39 3.44
CA LEU A 88 -5.59 -5.53 4.51
C LEU A 88 -7.07 -5.81 4.75
N THR A 89 -7.43 -6.00 6.02
CA THR A 89 -8.82 -6.15 6.41
C THR A 89 -9.23 -4.90 7.16
N THR A 90 -10.32 -4.28 6.74
CA THR A 90 -10.83 -3.08 7.40
C THR A 90 -11.70 -3.43 8.59
N LEU A 91 -11.97 -2.47 9.45
CA LEU A 91 -12.86 -2.67 10.60
C LEU A 91 -14.27 -3.08 10.17
N GLY A 92 -14.69 -2.66 8.98
CA GLY A 92 -15.99 -3.05 8.43
C GLY A 92 -16.03 -4.44 7.84
N GLY A 93 -14.89 -5.15 7.83
CA GLY A 93 -14.81 -6.52 7.32
C GLY A 93 -14.46 -6.63 5.85
N SER A 94 -14.16 -5.52 5.18
CA SER A 94 -13.74 -5.56 3.78
C SER A 94 -12.30 -6.02 3.67
N HIS A 95 -12.01 -6.77 2.61
CA HIS A 95 -10.66 -7.25 2.34
C HIS A 95 -10.11 -6.57 1.09
N ILE A 96 -8.88 -6.08 1.18
CA ILE A 96 -8.21 -5.42 0.06
C ILE A 96 -6.94 -6.19 -0.22
N GLU A 97 -6.76 -6.60 -1.46
CA GLU A 97 -5.59 -7.37 -1.87
C GLU A 97 -4.69 -6.54 -2.76
N PHE A 98 -3.39 -6.61 -2.50
CA PHE A 98 -2.36 -5.95 -3.30
C PHE A 98 -1.37 -6.99 -3.78
N ASP A 99 -1.26 -7.15 -5.10
CA ASP A 99 -0.33 -8.11 -5.72
C ASP A 99 0.91 -7.37 -6.20
N PHE A 100 2.06 -7.75 -5.70
CA PHE A 100 3.31 -7.09 -6.03
C PHE A 100 4.19 -7.95 -6.94
N ARG A 101 4.99 -7.26 -7.76
CA ARG A 101 6.07 -7.89 -8.49
C ARG A 101 7.30 -7.88 -7.59
N GLY A 102 7.71 -9.04 -7.15
CA GLY A 102 8.84 -9.18 -6.25
C GLY A 102 8.46 -9.85 -4.96
N ALA A 103 9.28 -10.82 -4.55
CA ALA A 103 8.99 -11.65 -3.38
C ALA A 103 9.02 -10.87 -2.06
N ASP A 104 9.76 -9.77 -2.01
CA ASP A 104 9.97 -9.02 -0.77
C ASP A 104 9.03 -7.84 -0.56
N LYS A 105 8.28 -7.45 -1.59
CA LYS A 105 7.50 -6.22 -1.54
C LYS A 105 6.38 -6.25 -0.51
N ALA A 106 5.65 -7.35 -0.43
CA ALA A 106 4.55 -7.46 0.53
C ALA A 106 5.07 -7.43 1.97
N LYS A 107 6.20 -8.09 2.22
CA LYS A 107 6.81 -8.09 3.55
C LYS A 107 7.25 -6.69 3.95
N LEU A 108 7.87 -5.96 3.03
CA LEU A 108 8.30 -4.60 3.28
C LEU A 108 7.09 -3.68 3.54
N ALA A 109 6.06 -3.80 2.71
CA ALA A 109 4.83 -3.03 2.88
C ALA A 109 4.15 -3.37 4.22
N HIS A 110 4.10 -4.65 4.57
CA HIS A 110 3.54 -5.12 5.84
C HIS A 110 4.24 -4.44 7.02
N THR A 111 5.57 -4.46 7.01
CA THR A 111 6.36 -3.86 8.09
C THR A 111 6.10 -2.36 8.21
N MET A 112 6.05 -1.66 7.08
CA MET A 112 5.78 -0.22 7.08
C MET A 112 4.39 0.12 7.63
N VAL A 113 3.37 -0.58 7.14
CA VAL A 113 2.00 -0.36 7.60
C VAL A 113 1.86 -0.70 9.08
N LEU A 114 2.41 -1.83 9.49
CA LEU A 114 2.34 -2.27 10.88
C LEU A 114 3.05 -1.29 11.83
N THR A 115 4.18 -0.75 11.40
CA THR A 115 4.91 0.24 12.20
C THR A 115 4.04 1.45 12.51
N HIS A 116 3.34 1.99 11.51
CA HIS A 116 2.45 3.12 11.73
C HIS A 116 1.24 2.74 12.58
N LEU A 117 0.70 1.56 12.34
CA LEU A 117 -0.47 1.08 13.06
C LEU A 117 -0.18 0.92 14.55
N LEU A 118 0.94 0.29 14.89
CA LEU A 118 1.35 0.10 16.28
C LEU A 118 1.74 1.39 16.96
N ALA A 119 2.36 2.33 16.26
CA ALA A 119 2.69 3.62 16.81
C ALA A 119 1.45 4.39 17.24
N ARG A 120 0.36 4.28 16.49
CA ARG A 120 -0.90 4.92 16.84
C ARG A 120 -1.52 4.31 18.10
N GLU A 121 -1.40 3.01 18.27
CA GLU A 121 -1.91 2.34 19.47
C GLU A 121 -1.14 2.75 20.70
N GLU A 122 0.17 2.95 20.58
CA GLU A 122 1.00 3.37 21.70
C GLU A 122 0.74 4.81 22.17
N THR A 123 0.21 5.65 21.29
CA THR A 123 -0.02 7.05 21.62
C THR A 123 -1.40 7.35 22.24
N ARG A 124 -2.17 6.33 22.46
CA ARG A 124 -3.48 6.49 23.11
C ARG A 124 -3.37 6.59 24.62
#